data_cfbce318f59e7c0aa417120370ec23f4
#
_entry.id   cfbce318f59e7c0aa417120370ec23f4
#
_cell.length_a   1.000
_cell.length_b   1.000
_cell.length_c   1.000
_cell.angle_alpha   90.00
_cell.angle_beta   90.00
_cell.angle_gamma   90.00
#
_symmetry.space_group_name_H-M   'P 1'
#
loop_
_entity.id
_entity.type
_entity.pdbx_description
1 polymer ?
#
loop_
_entity_poly.entity_id
_entity_poly.type
_entity_poly.pdbx_seq_one_letter_code
_entity_poly.pdbx_strand_id
1 'polypeptide(L)'
;MGQVFIHRTSDVEAGCSIGDGTKIWHFCHVMDGAVIGENCVLGQNVFIAANTTIGNNVRIQNNVSIYDGVELEDDVFIGPSVVFTNVKRPRAYKRGRFEKTVVKKGAAIGANATIVCGVTIGENAFIGAGSVVTKDVPANMIAWGVPAKIQNYAWIKRDLSSSTKLIREELHER
;
A
#
# COMPACT_ATOMS: atom_id res chain seq x y z
N MET A 1 22.55 8.65 -10.07
CA MET A 1 21.44 7.87 -10.65
C MET A 1 21.51 6.46 -10.05
N GLY A 2 20.45 6.04 -9.37
CA GLY A 2 20.36 4.71 -8.76
C GLY A 2 19.95 3.69 -9.81
N GLN A 3 20.65 2.57 -9.91
CA GLN A 3 20.27 1.52 -10.85
C GLN A 3 19.00 0.82 -10.38
N VAL A 4 18.06 0.53 -11.28
CA VAL A 4 16.89 -0.32 -11.03
C VAL A 4 17.37 -1.75 -10.79
N PHE A 5 16.92 -2.39 -9.72
CA PHE A 5 17.18 -3.79 -9.42
C PHE A 5 15.93 -4.63 -9.68
N ILE A 6 16.03 -5.60 -10.57
CA ILE A 6 14.96 -6.57 -10.85
C ILE A 6 15.53 -7.96 -10.60
N HIS A 7 14.94 -8.69 -9.65
CA HIS A 7 15.38 -10.06 -9.39
C HIS A 7 15.04 -10.95 -10.59
N ARG A 8 15.96 -11.84 -10.96
CA ARG A 8 15.89 -12.70 -12.16
C ARG A 8 14.64 -13.61 -12.26
N THR A 9 13.92 -13.83 -11.16
CA THR A 9 12.68 -14.63 -11.14
C THR A 9 11.43 -13.79 -11.33
N SER A 10 11.57 -12.48 -11.51
CA SER A 10 10.45 -11.58 -11.72
C SER A 10 10.23 -11.34 -13.20
N ASP A 11 8.96 -11.24 -13.58
CA ASP A 11 8.53 -10.91 -14.93
C ASP A 11 8.10 -9.44 -14.97
N VAL A 12 8.81 -8.64 -15.76
CA VAL A 12 8.52 -7.21 -15.95
C VAL A 12 8.35 -6.99 -17.44
N GLU A 13 7.12 -6.70 -17.86
CA GLU A 13 6.78 -6.53 -19.25
C GLU A 13 7.42 -5.26 -19.86
N ALA A 14 7.72 -5.28 -21.15
CA ALA A 14 8.60 -4.30 -21.79
C ALA A 14 8.08 -2.85 -21.79
N GLY A 15 6.76 -2.63 -21.70
CA GLY A 15 6.15 -1.30 -21.71
C GLY A 15 6.06 -0.63 -20.33
N CYS A 16 6.65 -1.21 -19.29
CA CYS A 16 6.69 -0.62 -17.95
C CYS A 16 7.68 0.56 -17.88
N SER A 17 7.34 1.57 -17.07
CA SER A 17 8.25 2.64 -16.67
C SER A 17 8.62 2.46 -15.20
N ILE A 18 9.92 2.34 -14.89
CA ILE A 18 10.41 2.11 -13.53
C ILE A 18 11.50 3.15 -13.21
N GLY A 19 11.29 3.91 -12.16
CA GLY A 19 12.20 4.97 -11.72
C GLY A 19 13.48 4.44 -11.07
N ASP A 20 14.50 5.26 -11.08
CA ASP A 20 15.83 4.99 -10.54
C ASP A 20 15.78 4.55 -9.07
N GLY A 21 16.66 3.62 -8.68
CA GLY A 21 16.78 3.12 -7.31
C GLY A 21 15.67 2.16 -6.86
N THR A 22 14.68 1.91 -7.70
CA THR A 22 13.59 0.96 -7.40
C THR A 22 14.09 -0.48 -7.41
N LYS A 23 13.59 -1.28 -6.45
CA LYS A 23 13.96 -2.69 -6.26
C LYS A 23 12.75 -3.59 -6.37
N ILE A 24 12.79 -4.55 -7.28
CA ILE A 24 11.75 -5.57 -7.49
C ILE A 24 12.33 -6.92 -7.09
N TRP A 25 11.77 -7.51 -6.02
CA TRP A 25 12.25 -8.77 -5.46
C TRP A 25 11.66 -9.98 -6.18
N HIS A 26 11.75 -11.15 -5.58
CA HIS A 26 11.46 -12.46 -6.21
C HIS A 26 10.00 -12.60 -6.64
N PHE A 27 9.78 -13.24 -7.78
CA PHE A 27 8.47 -13.69 -8.26
C PHE A 27 7.42 -12.57 -8.42
N CYS A 28 7.85 -11.35 -8.66
CA CYS A 28 6.94 -10.26 -8.99
C CYS A 28 6.52 -10.36 -10.46
N HIS A 29 5.31 -9.86 -10.75
CA HIS A 29 4.86 -9.65 -12.12
C HIS A 29 4.39 -8.20 -12.27
N VAL A 30 4.99 -7.47 -13.19
CA VAL A 30 4.63 -6.08 -13.52
C VAL A 30 4.18 -6.04 -14.96
N MET A 31 2.89 -5.75 -15.16
CA MET A 31 2.28 -5.75 -16.47
C MET A 31 2.61 -4.50 -17.29
N ASP A 32 2.51 -4.62 -18.58
CA ASP A 32 2.71 -3.55 -19.57
C ASP A 32 1.91 -2.28 -19.23
N GLY A 33 2.51 -1.11 -19.45
CA GLY A 33 1.91 0.19 -19.17
C GLY A 33 1.89 0.59 -17.69
N ALA A 34 2.41 -0.23 -16.77
CA ALA A 34 2.58 0.17 -15.36
C ALA A 34 3.67 1.25 -15.22
N VAL A 35 3.42 2.25 -14.37
CA VAL A 35 4.36 3.31 -14.05
C VAL A 35 4.71 3.24 -12.58
N ILE A 36 5.98 3.02 -12.27
CA ILE A 36 6.52 2.93 -10.90
C ILE A 36 7.58 4.02 -10.73
N GLY A 37 7.44 4.84 -9.71
CA GLY A 37 8.36 5.93 -9.40
C GLY A 37 9.73 5.47 -8.92
N GLU A 38 10.50 6.42 -8.42
CA GLU A 38 11.86 6.22 -7.93
C GLU A 38 11.89 5.65 -6.51
N ASN A 39 12.99 4.95 -6.18
CA ASN A 39 13.30 4.45 -4.83
C ASN A 39 12.21 3.55 -4.21
N CYS A 40 11.38 2.93 -5.02
CA CYS A 40 10.36 2.00 -4.57
C CYS A 40 10.95 0.64 -4.19
N VAL A 41 10.22 -0.10 -3.35
CA VAL A 41 10.56 -1.48 -3.02
C VAL A 41 9.32 -2.34 -3.17
N LEU A 42 9.35 -3.29 -4.10
CA LEU A 42 8.35 -4.33 -4.27
C LEU A 42 8.88 -5.61 -3.65
N GLY A 43 8.22 -6.08 -2.61
CA GLY A 43 8.54 -7.33 -1.93
C GLY A 43 8.27 -8.55 -2.80
N GLN A 44 8.49 -9.73 -2.24
CA GLN A 44 8.27 -10.98 -2.96
C GLN A 44 6.81 -11.18 -3.36
N ASN A 45 6.59 -11.72 -4.58
CA ASN A 45 5.26 -12.08 -5.07
C ASN A 45 4.27 -10.90 -5.11
N VAL A 46 4.75 -9.74 -5.55
CA VAL A 46 3.93 -8.56 -5.80
C VAL A 46 3.45 -8.60 -7.25
N PHE A 47 2.17 -8.34 -7.47
CA PHE A 47 1.57 -8.18 -8.78
C PHE A 47 1.16 -6.72 -8.99
N ILE A 48 1.55 -6.15 -10.13
CA ILE A 48 1.17 -4.80 -10.57
C ILE A 48 0.46 -4.93 -11.91
N ALA A 49 -0.81 -4.56 -11.94
CA ALA A 49 -1.62 -4.60 -13.16
C ALA A 49 -1.24 -3.51 -14.15
N ALA A 50 -1.68 -3.66 -15.38
CA ALA A 50 -1.49 -2.70 -16.44
C ALA A 50 -2.07 -1.32 -16.07
N ASN A 51 -1.46 -0.25 -16.58
CA ASN A 51 -1.89 1.14 -16.39
C ASN A 51 -2.02 1.58 -14.90
N THR A 52 -1.35 0.88 -14.00
CA THR A 52 -1.27 1.25 -12.58
C THR A 52 -0.20 2.33 -12.39
N THR A 53 -0.47 3.33 -11.55
CA THR A 53 0.50 4.36 -11.20
C THR A 53 0.91 4.23 -9.74
N ILE A 54 2.22 4.14 -9.51
CA ILE A 54 2.85 4.08 -8.20
C ILE A 54 3.85 5.24 -8.11
N GLY A 55 3.69 6.09 -7.11
CA GLY A 55 4.56 7.24 -6.85
C GLY A 55 5.96 6.84 -6.38
N ASN A 56 6.71 7.81 -5.87
CA ASN A 56 8.08 7.63 -5.41
C ASN A 56 8.14 7.11 -3.96
N ASN A 57 9.23 6.45 -3.58
CA ASN A 57 9.52 5.95 -2.23
C ASN A 57 8.46 4.97 -1.68
N VAL A 58 7.64 4.37 -2.53
CA VAL A 58 6.58 3.45 -2.13
C VAL A 58 7.18 2.10 -1.71
N ARG A 59 6.66 1.54 -0.62
CA ARG A 59 7.05 0.22 -0.13
C ARG A 59 5.85 -0.70 -0.15
N ILE A 60 5.87 -1.69 -1.03
CA ILE A 60 4.86 -2.74 -1.14
C ILE A 60 5.47 -4.02 -0.60
N GLN A 61 4.91 -4.55 0.47
CA GLN A 61 5.39 -5.78 1.11
C GLN A 61 4.93 -7.03 0.34
N ASN A 62 5.36 -8.21 0.81
CA ASN A 62 5.13 -9.49 0.12
C ASN A 62 3.64 -9.80 -0.09
N ASN A 63 3.34 -10.51 -1.17
CA ASN A 63 2.01 -11.06 -1.49
C ASN A 63 0.91 -10.01 -1.65
N VAL A 64 1.23 -8.87 -2.24
CA VAL A 64 0.28 -7.79 -2.54
C VAL A 64 0.00 -7.74 -4.03
N SER A 65 -1.27 -7.57 -4.40
CA SER A 65 -1.68 -7.31 -5.79
C SER A 65 -2.27 -5.92 -5.90
N ILE A 66 -1.68 -5.10 -6.78
CA ILE A 66 -2.17 -3.78 -7.15
C ILE A 66 -2.86 -3.92 -8.50
N TYR A 67 -4.18 -3.89 -8.50
CA TYR A 67 -5.01 -4.08 -9.69
C TYR A 67 -5.31 -2.77 -10.42
N ASP A 68 -5.81 -2.88 -11.67
CA ASP A 68 -6.34 -1.73 -12.41
C ASP A 68 -7.30 -0.90 -11.57
N GLY A 69 -7.17 0.42 -11.65
CA GLY A 69 -7.95 1.38 -10.88
C GLY A 69 -7.38 1.71 -9.51
N VAL A 70 -6.30 1.07 -9.07
CA VAL A 70 -5.58 1.43 -7.84
C VAL A 70 -4.43 2.38 -8.17
N GLU A 71 -4.34 3.48 -7.44
CA GLU A 71 -3.29 4.49 -7.54
C GLU A 71 -2.64 4.69 -6.18
N LEU A 72 -1.32 4.60 -6.12
CA LEU A 72 -0.53 4.87 -4.91
C LEU A 72 0.28 6.15 -5.13
N GLU A 73 0.12 7.14 -4.27
CA GLU A 73 0.95 8.35 -4.27
C GLU A 73 2.31 8.11 -3.59
N ASP A 74 3.14 9.14 -3.48
CA ASP A 74 4.48 9.05 -2.89
C ASP A 74 4.45 8.61 -1.42
N ASP A 75 5.54 8.01 -0.96
CA ASP A 75 5.80 7.66 0.44
C ASP A 75 4.78 6.70 1.06
N VAL A 76 3.99 5.99 0.25
CA VAL A 76 2.97 5.04 0.70
C VAL A 76 3.61 3.73 1.18
N PHE A 77 3.10 3.20 2.28
CA PHE A 77 3.45 1.88 2.79
C PHE A 77 2.27 0.91 2.69
N ILE A 78 2.48 -0.23 2.02
CA ILE A 78 1.52 -1.33 1.93
C ILE A 78 2.09 -2.55 2.65
N GLY A 79 1.44 -2.95 3.74
CA GLY A 79 1.81 -4.11 4.55
C GLY A 79 1.65 -5.44 3.81
N PRO A 80 2.26 -6.52 4.31
CA PRO A 80 2.18 -7.83 3.66
C PRO A 80 0.74 -8.35 3.58
N SER A 81 0.45 -9.00 2.46
CA SER A 81 -0.86 -9.62 2.19
C SER A 81 -2.05 -8.65 2.26
N VAL A 82 -1.83 -7.37 2.03
CA VAL A 82 -2.92 -6.42 1.82
C VAL A 82 -3.64 -6.76 0.53
N VAL A 83 -4.96 -6.72 0.58
CA VAL A 83 -5.84 -7.03 -0.56
C VAL A 83 -6.55 -5.77 -1.03
N PHE A 84 -6.36 -5.41 -2.29
CA PHE A 84 -7.20 -4.44 -2.98
C PHE A 84 -8.24 -5.17 -3.81
N THR A 85 -9.48 -4.70 -3.81
CA THR A 85 -10.46 -5.11 -4.81
C THR A 85 -10.57 -4.02 -5.89
N ASN A 86 -11.07 -4.36 -7.08
CA ASN A 86 -11.27 -3.36 -8.14
C ASN A 86 -12.67 -3.40 -8.77
N VAL A 87 -13.48 -4.40 -8.39
CA VAL A 87 -14.87 -4.54 -8.82
C VAL A 87 -15.77 -4.70 -7.62
N LYS A 88 -16.76 -3.79 -7.47
CA LYS A 88 -17.67 -3.75 -6.32
C LYS A 88 -18.62 -4.96 -6.24
N ARG A 89 -19.05 -5.46 -7.40
CA ARG A 89 -19.99 -6.58 -7.52
C ARG A 89 -19.52 -7.54 -8.62
N PRO A 90 -18.47 -8.34 -8.36
CA PRO A 90 -17.91 -9.24 -9.36
C PRO A 90 -18.91 -10.36 -9.73
N ARG A 91 -18.94 -10.72 -11.01
CA ARG A 91 -19.71 -11.84 -11.55
C ARG A 91 -18.91 -12.52 -12.65
N ALA A 92 -18.81 -13.83 -12.63
CA ALA A 92 -18.05 -14.58 -13.62
C ALA A 92 -18.57 -14.39 -15.06
N TYR A 93 -19.87 -14.22 -15.23
CA TYR A 93 -20.53 -14.10 -16.53
C TYR A 93 -20.62 -12.65 -17.06
N LYS A 94 -20.17 -11.66 -16.28
CA LYS A 94 -20.26 -10.25 -16.67
C LYS A 94 -19.01 -9.50 -16.23
N ARG A 95 -18.32 -8.88 -17.18
CA ARG A 95 -17.18 -8.01 -16.88
C ARG A 95 -17.66 -6.81 -16.05
N GLY A 96 -17.11 -6.67 -14.85
CA GLY A 96 -17.38 -5.52 -13.98
C GLY A 96 -16.65 -4.26 -14.44
N ARG A 97 -17.14 -3.10 -14.02
CA ARG A 97 -16.41 -1.83 -14.12
C ARG A 97 -15.39 -1.76 -13.00
N PHE A 98 -14.17 -1.38 -13.31
CA PHE A 98 -13.15 -1.08 -12.30
C PHE A 98 -13.47 0.24 -11.62
N GLU A 99 -13.43 0.23 -10.30
CA GLU A 99 -13.63 1.40 -9.46
C GLU A 99 -12.26 1.94 -9.01
N LYS A 100 -12.06 3.25 -9.14
CA LYS A 100 -10.80 3.89 -8.77
C LYS A 100 -10.63 3.89 -7.25
N THR A 101 -9.48 3.41 -6.76
CA THR A 101 -9.05 3.50 -5.36
C THR A 101 -7.76 4.30 -5.30
N VAL A 102 -7.69 5.29 -4.44
CA VAL A 102 -6.51 6.15 -4.31
C VAL A 102 -5.95 6.06 -2.89
N VAL A 103 -4.67 5.76 -2.79
CA VAL A 103 -3.92 5.83 -1.54
C VAL A 103 -3.02 7.05 -1.60
N LYS A 104 -3.34 8.05 -0.80
CA LYS A 104 -2.69 9.35 -0.79
C LYS A 104 -1.31 9.31 -0.13
N LYS A 105 -0.51 10.32 -0.41
CA LYS A 105 0.86 10.48 0.06
C LYS A 105 1.03 10.17 1.55
N GLY A 106 2.06 9.40 1.87
CA GLY A 106 2.44 9.05 3.25
C GLY A 106 1.47 8.13 3.99
N ALA A 107 0.38 7.67 3.35
CA ALA A 107 -0.55 6.74 3.98
C ALA A 107 0.10 5.37 4.20
N ALA A 108 -0.28 4.70 5.29
CA ALA A 108 0.22 3.38 5.64
C ALA A 108 -0.93 2.39 5.86
N ILE A 109 -0.85 1.22 5.23
CA ILE A 109 -1.85 0.16 5.34
C ILE A 109 -1.22 -1.06 6.01
N GLY A 110 -1.77 -1.47 7.16
CA GLY A 110 -1.31 -2.61 7.94
C GLY A 110 -1.53 -3.96 7.26
N ALA A 111 -0.78 -4.96 7.69
CA ALA A 111 -0.83 -6.33 7.13
C ALA A 111 -2.24 -6.92 7.09
N ASN A 112 -2.53 -7.71 6.05
CA ASN A 112 -3.82 -8.39 5.86
C ASN A 112 -5.06 -7.48 5.84
N ALA A 113 -4.91 -6.17 5.66
CA ALA A 113 -6.05 -5.29 5.48
C ALA A 113 -6.67 -5.52 4.09
N THR A 114 -8.00 -5.38 4.01
CA THR A 114 -8.75 -5.43 2.75
C THR A 114 -9.29 -4.04 2.42
N ILE A 115 -8.94 -3.53 1.27
CA ILE A 115 -9.40 -2.24 0.76
C ILE A 115 -10.45 -2.49 -0.32
N VAL A 116 -11.70 -2.21 0.01
CA VAL A 116 -12.80 -2.31 -0.94
C VAL A 116 -12.70 -1.17 -1.95
N CYS A 117 -12.83 -1.47 -3.23
CA CYS A 117 -12.64 -0.51 -4.30
C CYS A 117 -13.60 0.70 -4.23
N GLY A 118 -13.16 1.81 -4.80
CA GLY A 118 -13.92 3.05 -4.84
C GLY A 118 -13.76 3.91 -3.59
N VAL A 119 -12.68 3.69 -2.80
CA VAL A 119 -12.38 4.49 -1.61
C VAL A 119 -11.09 5.29 -1.80
N THR A 120 -11.00 6.38 -1.04
CA THR A 120 -9.77 7.17 -0.90
C THR A 120 -9.22 6.98 0.52
N ILE A 121 -7.96 6.57 0.61
CA ILE A 121 -7.19 6.61 1.85
C ILE A 121 -6.44 7.95 1.87
N GLY A 122 -6.79 8.82 2.80
CA GLY A 122 -6.29 10.18 2.87
C GLY A 122 -4.79 10.27 3.20
N GLU A 123 -4.23 11.44 2.98
CA GLU A 123 -2.81 11.73 3.23
C GLU A 123 -2.42 11.42 4.68
N ASN A 124 -1.30 10.70 4.87
CA ASN A 124 -0.81 10.25 6.18
C ASN A 124 -1.83 9.45 7.00
N ALA A 125 -2.88 8.91 6.40
CA ALA A 125 -3.82 8.05 7.10
C ALA A 125 -3.17 6.70 7.42
N PHE A 126 -3.60 6.07 8.52
CA PHE A 126 -3.12 4.76 8.94
C PHE A 126 -4.27 3.76 9.01
N ILE A 127 -4.13 2.64 8.33
CA ILE A 127 -5.08 1.53 8.38
C ILE A 127 -4.50 0.41 9.23
N GLY A 128 -5.20 0.03 10.29
CA GLY A 128 -4.78 -1.06 11.17
C GLY A 128 -4.76 -2.42 10.46
N ALA A 129 -3.87 -3.31 10.88
CA ALA A 129 -3.76 -4.65 10.34
C ALA A 129 -5.10 -5.43 10.46
N GLY A 130 -5.41 -6.26 9.47
CA GLY A 130 -6.64 -7.07 9.42
C GLY A 130 -7.94 -6.29 9.22
N SER A 131 -7.87 -5.00 8.91
CA SER A 131 -9.06 -4.16 8.74
C SER A 131 -9.73 -4.36 7.39
N VAL A 132 -11.04 -4.09 7.32
CA VAL A 132 -11.80 -4.06 6.06
C VAL A 132 -12.31 -2.64 5.82
N VAL A 133 -11.64 -1.91 4.94
CA VAL A 133 -11.97 -0.52 4.61
C VAL A 133 -13.04 -0.49 3.53
N THR A 134 -14.21 0.06 3.85
CA THR A 134 -15.38 0.12 2.95
C THR A 134 -15.82 1.56 2.62
N LYS A 135 -15.16 2.55 3.22
CA LYS A 135 -15.44 3.99 3.05
C LYS A 135 -14.13 4.76 3.06
N ASP A 136 -14.17 5.99 2.56
CA ASP A 136 -13.03 6.89 2.61
C ASP A 136 -12.51 7.09 4.03
N VAL A 137 -11.19 7.18 4.15
CA VAL A 137 -10.50 7.51 5.40
C VAL A 137 -9.87 8.89 5.22
N PRO A 138 -10.27 9.91 6.00
CA PRO A 138 -9.71 11.25 5.86
C PRO A 138 -8.21 11.31 6.17
N ALA A 139 -7.56 12.37 5.70
CA ALA A 139 -6.16 12.62 5.96
C ALA A 139 -5.83 12.66 7.47
N ASN A 140 -4.68 12.13 7.84
CA ASN A 140 -4.15 12.06 9.21
C ASN A 140 -5.04 11.28 10.19
N MET A 141 -5.95 10.45 9.70
CA MET A 141 -6.83 9.62 10.53
C MET A 141 -6.34 8.18 10.58
N ILE A 142 -6.74 7.52 11.67
CA ILE A 142 -6.54 6.09 11.81
C ILE A 142 -7.87 5.38 11.69
N ALA A 143 -7.88 4.25 10.98
CA ALA A 143 -9.06 3.42 10.86
C ALA A 143 -8.69 1.94 11.06
N TRP A 144 -9.48 1.22 11.85
CA TRP A 144 -9.33 -0.23 11.99
C TRP A 144 -10.66 -0.95 12.24
N GLY A 145 -10.63 -2.27 12.12
CA GLY A 145 -11.76 -3.17 12.37
C GLY A 145 -12.47 -3.66 11.12
N VAL A 146 -13.52 -4.46 11.32
CA VAL A 146 -14.33 -5.07 10.25
C VAL A 146 -15.80 -4.77 10.49
N PRO A 147 -16.42 -3.81 9.76
CA PRO A 147 -15.78 -2.85 8.88
C PRO A 147 -14.91 -1.84 9.64
N ALA A 148 -13.91 -1.29 8.97
CA ALA A 148 -13.02 -0.28 9.55
C ALA A 148 -13.79 0.98 9.94
N LYS A 149 -13.50 1.47 11.15
CA LYS A 149 -14.06 2.72 11.69
C LYS A 149 -12.94 3.68 11.99
N ILE A 150 -13.18 4.97 11.70
CA ILE A 150 -12.24 6.04 12.04
C ILE A 150 -12.16 6.16 13.56
N GLN A 151 -10.93 6.22 14.05
CA GLN A 151 -10.62 6.37 15.47
C GLN A 151 -10.11 7.78 15.76
N ASN A 152 -10.43 8.28 16.95
CA ASN A 152 -10.03 9.62 17.35
C ASN A 152 -8.52 9.64 17.66
N TYR A 153 -7.75 10.53 17.03
CA TYR A 153 -6.27 10.62 17.16
C TYR A 153 -5.76 10.85 18.60
N ALA A 154 -6.63 11.31 19.49
CA ALA A 154 -6.29 11.56 20.90
C ALA A 154 -5.78 10.31 21.65
N TRP A 155 -6.17 9.12 21.22
CA TRP A 155 -5.75 7.87 21.83
C TRP A 155 -4.29 7.52 21.53
N ILE A 156 -3.82 7.82 20.33
CA ILE A 156 -2.47 7.45 19.86
C ILE A 156 -1.38 8.35 20.42
N LYS A 157 -1.67 9.64 20.62
CA LYS A 157 -0.73 10.54 21.33
C LYS A 157 -0.41 10.04 22.74
N ARG A 158 -1.35 9.36 23.38
CA ARG A 158 -1.16 8.80 24.72
C ARG A 158 -0.25 7.58 24.69
N ASP A 159 -0.41 6.70 23.70
CA ASP A 159 0.40 5.47 23.57
C ASP A 159 1.84 5.75 23.11
N LEU A 160 2.02 6.64 22.13
CA LEU A 160 3.35 7.04 21.66
C LEU A 160 4.16 7.79 22.72
N SER A 161 3.50 8.59 23.56
CA SER A 161 4.18 9.29 24.66
C SER A 161 4.60 8.34 25.78
N SER A 162 3.80 7.32 26.08
CA SER A 162 4.13 6.28 27.07
C SER A 162 5.21 5.34 26.56
N SER A 163 5.18 4.92 25.30
CA SER A 163 6.19 4.06 24.68
C SER A 163 7.56 4.75 24.58
N THR A 164 7.58 6.04 24.23
CA THR A 164 8.83 6.82 24.15
C THR A 164 9.44 7.01 25.55
N LYS A 165 8.63 7.07 26.61
CA LYS A 165 9.08 7.18 27.97
C LYS A 165 9.72 5.86 28.47
N LEU A 166 9.08 4.73 28.18
CA LEU A 166 9.60 3.39 28.50
C LEU A 166 10.94 3.11 27.82
N ILE A 167 11.07 3.43 26.52
CA ILE A 167 12.32 3.25 25.77
C ILE A 167 13.44 4.13 26.32
N ARG A 168 13.14 5.34 26.79
CA ARG A 168 14.15 6.21 27.41
C ARG A 168 14.60 5.70 28.77
N GLU A 169 13.71 5.14 29.56
CA GLU A 169 14.03 4.55 30.87
C GLU A 169 14.92 3.29 30.68
N GLU A 170 14.61 2.41 29.75
CA GLU A 170 15.43 1.22 29.46
C GLU A 170 16.83 1.53 28.89
N LEU A 171 17.01 2.67 28.20
CA LEU A 171 18.31 3.09 27.68
C LEU A 171 19.20 3.78 28.72
N HIS A 172 18.65 4.18 29.90
CA HIS A 172 19.42 4.80 30.98
C HIS A 172 19.82 3.77 32.06
N GLU A 173 19.28 2.55 32.00
CA GLU A 173 19.62 1.47 32.93
C GLU A 173 20.69 0.48 32.37
N ARG A 174 21.26 0.78 31.21
CA ARG A 174 22.38 0.03 30.59
C ARG A 174 23.59 0.93 30.44
#